data_b1c10d1838a7c85be35dd3a63043f5ac
#
_entry.id   b1c10d1838a7c85be35dd3a63043f5ac
#
_cell.length_a   1.000
_cell.length_b   1.000
_cell.length_c   1.000
_cell.angle_alpha   90.00
_cell.angle_beta   90.00
_cell.angle_gamma   90.00
#
_symmetry.space_group_name_H-M   'P 1'
#
loop_
_entity.id
_entity.type
_entity.pdbx_description
1 polymer ?
#
loop_
_entity_poly.entity_id
_entity_poly.type
_entity_poly.pdbx_seq_one_letter_code
_entity_poly.pdbx_strand_id
1 'polypeptide(L)'
;MKPQIPTQRAILGLEDFISTPLAEKLEQHLHIDSREIAIALFQDVAASVPAYQAFLAERGINPQDIQTLADFQNLPKVNKENYISRYSLPQLCNNGKIGGCDMIAASSGSTGKPTFWPRFITDELQIATRFEQIFHDSFHADTKTTLAVVCFALGTWVGGMFTTNCCRHLAAKGYAITVITPGNNKPEILRIVQELGGNFEQVVLLGYPPFLKDVIDTGIANNIEWGQYHIKLVMAGEVFSEEWRNLVAQRIGSENPCDDFASMYGTADAGVLGNETPLSICIRRFLAVTPQAAKALFGESRLPTLVQYDPCSRFFEVEDGNLLFSGNNGVPLIRYSILDQGGLITYAQMLEFLAEWGFNPITELENHRGIHQLPFVYIFGRSNFTVSYFGANIYPENVTVGLEQPIIRE
;
A
#
# COMPACT_ATOMS: atom_id res chain seq x y z
N MET A 1 -31.18 -22.97 -5.81
CA MET A 1 -30.60 -21.88 -6.63
C MET A 1 -29.10 -22.06 -6.63
N LYS A 2 -28.44 -22.27 -7.74
CA LYS A 2 -26.97 -22.34 -7.82
C LYS A 2 -26.38 -20.97 -7.53
N PRO A 3 -25.31 -20.85 -6.73
CA PRO A 3 -24.63 -19.58 -6.52
C PRO A 3 -23.83 -19.24 -7.79
N GLN A 4 -24.43 -18.46 -8.67
CA GLN A 4 -23.87 -18.14 -9.99
C GLN A 4 -22.97 -16.89 -10.04
N ILE A 5 -22.67 -16.23 -8.91
CA ILE A 5 -22.12 -14.88 -8.98
C ILE A 5 -20.62 -14.74 -8.65
N PRO A 6 -20.00 -15.47 -7.72
CA PRO A 6 -18.57 -15.29 -7.47
C PRO A 6 -17.68 -15.70 -8.65
N THR A 7 -17.98 -16.84 -9.28
CA THR A 7 -17.16 -17.38 -10.38
C THR A 7 -17.18 -16.49 -11.62
N GLN A 8 -18.34 -15.93 -11.99
CA GLN A 8 -18.44 -15.08 -13.18
C GLN A 8 -17.74 -13.72 -12.97
N ARG A 9 -17.88 -13.13 -11.79
CA ARG A 9 -17.12 -11.90 -11.42
C ARG A 9 -15.62 -12.13 -11.40
N ALA A 10 -15.18 -13.28 -10.87
CA ALA A 10 -13.77 -13.65 -10.85
C ALA A 10 -13.19 -13.79 -12.27
N ILE A 11 -13.91 -14.45 -13.18
CA ILE A 11 -13.48 -14.62 -14.58
C ILE A 11 -13.40 -13.25 -15.28
N LEU A 12 -14.44 -12.44 -15.19
CA LEU A 12 -14.46 -11.10 -15.80
C LEU A 12 -13.36 -10.20 -15.23
N GLY A 13 -13.11 -10.26 -13.92
CA GLY A 13 -12.03 -9.52 -13.28
C GLY A 13 -10.64 -9.95 -13.76
N LEU A 14 -10.42 -11.26 -13.93
CA LEU A 14 -9.18 -11.80 -14.49
C LEU A 14 -9.00 -11.42 -15.97
N GLU A 15 -10.05 -11.54 -16.77
CA GLU A 15 -10.02 -11.13 -18.18
C GLU A 15 -9.70 -9.64 -18.32
N ASP A 16 -10.36 -8.79 -17.54
CA ASP A 16 -10.10 -7.35 -17.52
C ASP A 16 -8.65 -7.05 -17.08
N PHE A 17 -8.18 -7.67 -16.00
CA PHE A 17 -6.81 -7.48 -15.51
C PHE A 17 -5.75 -7.89 -16.54
N ILE A 18 -5.93 -9.05 -17.19
CA ILE A 18 -4.98 -9.57 -18.16
C ILE A 18 -4.99 -8.76 -19.45
N SER A 19 -6.17 -8.35 -19.94
CA SER A 19 -6.31 -7.72 -21.25
C SER A 19 -6.09 -6.22 -21.27
N THR A 20 -6.29 -5.53 -20.12
CA THR A 20 -6.21 -4.07 -20.07
C THR A 20 -4.80 -3.62 -19.69
N PRO A 21 -4.08 -2.86 -20.54
CA PRO A 21 -2.78 -2.29 -20.20
C PRO A 21 -2.87 -1.35 -18.98
N LEU A 22 -1.81 -1.32 -18.15
CA LEU A 22 -1.76 -0.52 -16.93
C LEU A 22 -2.10 0.95 -17.17
N ALA A 23 -1.46 1.57 -18.17
CA ALA A 23 -1.66 2.99 -18.49
C ALA A 23 -3.12 3.29 -18.85
N GLU A 24 -3.75 2.43 -19.67
CA GLU A 24 -5.15 2.55 -20.04
C GLU A 24 -6.07 2.41 -18.82
N LYS A 25 -5.77 1.44 -17.94
CA LYS A 25 -6.52 1.23 -16.69
C LYS A 25 -6.48 2.44 -15.79
N LEU A 26 -5.30 3.03 -15.58
CA LEU A 26 -5.12 4.20 -14.73
C LEU A 26 -5.77 5.44 -15.35
N GLU A 27 -5.66 5.63 -16.66
CA GLU A 27 -6.31 6.73 -17.36
C GLU A 27 -7.86 6.64 -17.26
N GLN A 28 -8.43 5.45 -17.47
CA GLN A 28 -9.86 5.23 -17.27
C GLN A 28 -10.29 5.62 -15.86
N HIS A 29 -9.52 5.22 -14.83
CA HIS A 29 -9.83 5.51 -13.43
C HIS A 29 -9.76 7.01 -13.10
N LEU A 30 -8.90 7.79 -13.76
CA LEU A 30 -8.83 9.25 -13.57
C LEU A 30 -10.06 9.99 -14.09
N HIS A 31 -10.79 9.40 -15.04
CA HIS A 31 -12.01 10.00 -15.60
C HIS A 31 -13.30 9.62 -14.85
N ILE A 32 -13.22 8.70 -13.90
CA ILE A 32 -14.39 8.27 -13.11
C ILE A 32 -14.48 9.12 -11.84
N ASP A 33 -15.68 9.58 -11.52
CA ASP A 33 -15.92 10.29 -10.26
C ASP A 33 -15.91 9.30 -9.08
N SER A 34 -14.84 9.32 -8.32
CA SER A 34 -14.65 8.45 -7.13
C SER A 34 -15.72 8.68 -6.04
N ARG A 35 -16.38 9.86 -6.03
CA ARG A 35 -17.47 10.17 -5.11
C ARG A 35 -18.72 9.35 -5.42
N GLU A 36 -19.03 9.18 -6.70
CA GLU A 36 -20.15 8.32 -7.14
C GLU A 36 -19.87 6.86 -6.78
N ILE A 37 -18.62 6.40 -6.93
CA ILE A 37 -18.21 5.05 -6.50
C ILE A 37 -18.41 4.88 -5.00
N ALA A 38 -18.04 5.87 -4.18
CA ALA A 38 -18.18 5.78 -2.73
C ALA A 38 -19.66 5.71 -2.29
N ILE A 39 -20.54 6.50 -2.92
CA ILE A 39 -21.99 6.48 -2.66
C ILE A 39 -22.58 5.14 -3.10
N ALA A 40 -22.23 4.66 -4.30
CA ALA A 40 -22.70 3.35 -4.80
C ALA A 40 -22.25 2.21 -3.88
N LEU A 41 -21.00 2.23 -3.43
CA LEU A 41 -20.46 1.26 -2.46
C LEU A 41 -21.24 1.32 -1.14
N PHE A 42 -21.54 2.51 -0.64
CA PHE A 42 -22.35 2.66 0.57
C PHE A 42 -23.74 2.02 0.41
N GLN A 43 -24.41 2.27 -0.72
CA GLN A 43 -25.74 1.70 -0.98
C GLN A 43 -25.69 0.17 -1.04
N ASP A 44 -24.69 -0.40 -1.70
CA ASP A 44 -24.48 -1.84 -1.77
C ASP A 44 -24.22 -2.44 -0.38
N VAL A 45 -23.39 -1.82 0.43
CA VAL A 45 -23.04 -2.27 1.79
C VAL A 45 -24.23 -2.16 2.72
N ALA A 46 -24.97 -1.06 2.68
CA ALA A 46 -26.18 -0.87 3.46
C ALA A 46 -27.29 -1.87 3.09
N ALA A 47 -27.35 -2.32 1.84
CA ALA A 47 -28.32 -3.31 1.40
C ALA A 47 -27.90 -4.75 1.69
N SER A 48 -26.59 -5.06 1.74
CA SER A 48 -26.11 -6.46 1.72
C SER A 48 -25.36 -6.91 2.98
N VAL A 49 -24.83 -5.99 3.83
CA VAL A 49 -24.01 -6.34 4.99
C VAL A 49 -24.82 -6.25 6.30
N PRO A 50 -25.15 -7.38 6.95
CA PRO A 50 -26.01 -7.38 8.13
C PRO A 50 -25.47 -6.54 9.30
N ALA A 51 -24.15 -6.56 9.53
CA ALA A 51 -23.53 -5.75 10.56
C ALA A 51 -23.70 -4.24 10.28
N TYR A 52 -23.59 -3.82 9.03
CA TYR A 52 -23.72 -2.42 8.67
C TYR A 52 -25.17 -1.95 8.74
N GLN A 53 -26.11 -2.80 8.35
CA GLN A 53 -27.56 -2.55 8.56
C GLN A 53 -27.88 -2.32 10.03
N ALA A 54 -27.39 -3.20 10.91
CA ALA A 54 -27.58 -3.04 12.36
C ALA A 54 -26.90 -1.76 12.89
N PHE A 55 -25.67 -1.46 12.42
CA PHE A 55 -24.92 -0.26 12.80
C PHE A 55 -25.64 1.04 12.42
N LEU A 56 -26.28 1.10 11.25
CA LEU A 56 -27.07 2.25 10.80
C LEU A 56 -28.39 2.35 11.57
N ALA A 57 -29.09 1.22 11.77
CA ALA A 57 -30.36 1.17 12.49
C ALA A 57 -30.20 1.63 13.96
N GLU A 58 -29.14 1.20 14.65
CA GLU A 58 -28.83 1.65 16.02
C GLU A 58 -28.66 3.18 16.14
N ARG A 59 -28.38 3.86 15.02
CA ARG A 59 -28.17 5.32 14.94
C ARG A 59 -29.30 6.08 14.27
N GLY A 60 -30.37 5.37 13.91
CA GLY A 60 -31.54 5.96 13.26
C GLY A 60 -31.26 6.50 11.84
N ILE A 61 -30.24 5.96 11.16
CA ILE A 61 -29.86 6.40 9.82
C ILE A 61 -30.62 5.57 8.79
N ASN A 62 -31.37 6.24 7.93
CA ASN A 62 -32.01 5.61 6.79
C ASN A 62 -31.08 5.69 5.57
N PRO A 63 -30.64 4.54 5.00
CA PRO A 63 -29.73 4.54 3.85
C PRO A 63 -30.25 5.30 2.62
N GLN A 64 -31.57 5.41 2.46
CA GLN A 64 -32.16 6.11 1.33
C GLN A 64 -31.97 7.64 1.37
N ASP A 65 -31.64 8.19 2.54
CA ASP A 65 -31.40 9.61 2.73
C ASP A 65 -29.94 10.00 2.33
N ILE A 66 -29.08 9.03 2.08
CA ILE A 66 -27.68 9.24 1.73
C ILE A 66 -27.52 9.18 0.20
N GLN A 67 -27.56 10.33 -0.47
CA GLN A 67 -27.53 10.42 -1.92
C GLN A 67 -26.41 11.33 -2.47
N THR A 68 -25.89 12.20 -1.62
CA THR A 68 -24.82 13.13 -1.96
C THR A 68 -23.53 12.84 -1.20
N LEU A 69 -22.42 13.39 -1.67
CA LEU A 69 -21.16 13.30 -0.91
C LEU A 69 -21.29 13.94 0.48
N ALA A 70 -22.03 15.03 0.60
CA ALA A 70 -22.25 15.68 1.90
C ALA A 70 -23.01 14.78 2.87
N ASP A 71 -24.03 14.04 2.41
CA ASP A 71 -24.73 13.07 3.23
C ASP A 71 -23.78 11.93 3.64
N PHE A 72 -22.98 11.42 2.68
CA PHE A 72 -21.99 10.37 2.92
C PHE A 72 -20.96 10.78 3.98
N GLN A 73 -20.46 12.01 3.92
CA GLN A 73 -19.49 12.56 4.88
C GLN A 73 -20.06 12.74 6.30
N ASN A 74 -21.36 12.81 6.44
CA ASN A 74 -22.05 12.85 7.73
C ASN A 74 -22.28 11.47 8.36
N LEU A 75 -22.00 10.38 7.64
CA LEU A 75 -22.11 9.03 8.18
C LEU A 75 -21.11 8.83 9.34
N PRO A 76 -21.49 8.08 10.37
CA PRO A 76 -20.61 7.78 11.49
C PRO A 76 -19.39 6.94 11.03
N LYS A 77 -18.21 7.32 11.52
CA LYS A 77 -16.97 6.55 11.29
C LYS A 77 -17.07 5.16 11.90
N VAL A 78 -16.60 4.15 11.18
CA VAL A 78 -16.41 2.81 11.71
C VAL A 78 -14.94 2.55 12.01
N ASN A 79 -14.66 1.73 13.01
CA ASN A 79 -13.31 1.31 13.38
C ASN A 79 -13.34 -0.11 13.96
N LYS A 80 -12.18 -0.58 14.42
CA LYS A 80 -12.07 -1.92 15.03
C LYS A 80 -12.95 -2.07 16.27
N GLU A 81 -13.00 -1.06 17.11
CA GLU A 81 -13.69 -1.10 18.41
C GLU A 81 -15.21 -1.00 18.25
N ASN A 82 -15.70 0.01 17.51
CA ASN A 82 -17.14 0.30 17.40
C ASN A 82 -17.86 -0.55 16.35
N TYR A 83 -17.11 -1.29 15.49
CA TYR A 83 -17.71 -2.04 14.39
C TYR A 83 -17.14 -3.47 14.27
N ILE A 84 -15.86 -3.63 13.96
CA ILE A 84 -15.29 -4.96 13.65
C ILE A 84 -15.39 -5.93 14.83
N SER A 85 -15.12 -5.46 16.05
CA SER A 85 -15.13 -6.31 17.26
C SER A 85 -16.54 -6.56 17.81
N ARG A 86 -17.57 -5.86 17.31
CA ARG A 86 -18.95 -5.96 17.81
C ARG A 86 -19.77 -7.03 17.08
N TYR A 87 -19.38 -7.39 15.87
CA TYR A 87 -20.14 -8.32 15.04
C TYR A 87 -19.33 -9.55 14.71
N SER A 88 -20.01 -10.67 14.46
CA SER A 88 -19.35 -11.89 13.99
C SER A 88 -18.86 -11.73 12.56
N LEU A 89 -17.80 -12.45 12.20
CA LEU A 89 -17.22 -12.37 10.86
C LEU A 89 -18.24 -12.58 9.72
N PRO A 90 -19.17 -13.56 9.79
CA PRO A 90 -20.21 -13.65 8.77
C PRO A 90 -21.06 -12.39 8.64
N GLN A 91 -21.44 -11.76 9.75
CA GLN A 91 -22.27 -10.54 9.72
C GLN A 91 -21.55 -9.35 9.08
N LEU A 92 -20.21 -9.30 9.14
CA LEU A 92 -19.38 -8.28 8.50
C LEU A 92 -19.23 -8.49 6.98
N CYS A 93 -19.60 -9.66 6.46
CA CYS A 93 -19.49 -10.00 5.05
C CYS A 93 -20.79 -9.76 4.29
N ASN A 94 -20.71 -9.61 2.99
CA ASN A 94 -21.87 -9.48 2.11
C ASN A 94 -22.84 -10.66 2.29
N ASN A 95 -24.12 -10.35 2.42
CA ASN A 95 -25.23 -11.30 2.65
C ASN A 95 -25.02 -12.23 3.88
N GLY A 96 -24.22 -11.82 4.85
CA GLY A 96 -23.98 -12.58 6.06
C GLY A 96 -23.20 -13.89 5.85
N LYS A 97 -22.40 -14.01 4.81
CA LYS A 97 -21.73 -15.27 4.41
C LYS A 97 -20.24 -15.09 4.18
N ILE A 98 -19.45 -15.99 4.78
CA ILE A 98 -18.02 -16.14 4.46
C ILE A 98 -17.83 -16.99 3.20
N GLY A 99 -18.79 -17.88 2.93
CA GLY A 99 -18.68 -18.84 1.82
C GLY A 99 -18.55 -18.15 0.47
N GLY A 100 -17.54 -18.56 -0.30
CA GLY A 100 -17.19 -18.01 -1.60
C GLY A 100 -15.95 -17.13 -1.60
N CYS A 101 -15.35 -16.82 -0.44
CA CYS A 101 -14.02 -16.23 -0.39
C CYS A 101 -12.95 -17.26 -0.80
N ASP A 102 -11.90 -16.77 -1.46
CA ASP A 102 -10.81 -17.61 -1.97
C ASP A 102 -9.70 -17.78 -0.93
N MET A 103 -9.56 -16.81 -0.03
CA MET A 103 -8.55 -16.79 1.03
C MET A 103 -9.06 -16.11 2.29
N ILE A 104 -8.53 -16.49 3.44
CA ILE A 104 -8.71 -15.76 4.70
C ILE A 104 -7.34 -15.40 5.24
N ALA A 105 -7.09 -14.11 5.43
CA ALA A 105 -5.89 -13.59 6.05
C ALA A 105 -6.14 -13.18 7.51
N ALA A 106 -5.08 -13.13 8.31
CA ALA A 106 -5.12 -12.66 9.69
C ALA A 106 -4.31 -11.38 9.87
N SER A 107 -4.79 -10.46 10.70
CA SER A 107 -4.00 -9.32 11.16
C SER A 107 -3.04 -9.73 12.29
N SER A 108 -1.98 -8.92 12.54
CA SER A 108 -0.98 -9.19 13.58
C SER A 108 -1.52 -9.20 15.01
N GLY A 109 -2.72 -8.69 15.25
CA GLY A 109 -3.29 -8.64 16.59
C GLY A 109 -2.52 -7.74 17.56
N SER A 110 -1.83 -6.72 17.08
CA SER A 110 -1.03 -5.76 17.88
C SER A 110 -1.82 -5.14 19.05
N THR A 111 -3.14 -5.16 18.97
CA THR A 111 -4.06 -4.67 20.01
C THR A 111 -4.79 -5.80 20.76
N GLY A 112 -4.35 -7.07 20.63
CA GLY A 112 -4.98 -8.23 21.27
C GLY A 112 -5.19 -9.41 20.33
N LYS A 113 -6.45 -9.83 20.12
CA LYS A 113 -6.80 -10.97 19.26
C LYS A 113 -6.58 -10.64 17.78
N PRO A 114 -5.91 -11.52 16.98
CA PRO A 114 -5.91 -11.43 15.52
C PRO A 114 -7.33 -11.38 14.96
N THR A 115 -7.54 -10.53 13.95
CA THR A 115 -8.81 -10.44 13.22
C THR A 115 -8.65 -11.18 11.90
N PHE A 116 -9.67 -11.94 11.50
CA PHE A 116 -9.70 -12.63 10.22
C PHE A 116 -10.35 -11.75 9.14
N TRP A 117 -9.73 -11.74 7.97
CA TRP A 117 -10.11 -10.93 6.83
C TRP A 117 -10.33 -11.82 5.60
N PRO A 118 -11.58 -12.14 5.23
CA PRO A 118 -11.88 -12.82 3.99
C PRO A 118 -11.42 -11.98 2.78
N ARG A 119 -10.99 -12.65 1.74
CA ARG A 119 -10.54 -12.03 0.49
C ARG A 119 -11.13 -12.78 -0.70
N PHE A 120 -11.36 -12.05 -1.76
CA PHE A 120 -11.76 -12.59 -3.06
C PHE A 120 -10.67 -12.29 -4.08
N ILE A 121 -10.60 -13.09 -5.14
CA ILE A 121 -9.66 -12.84 -6.23
C ILE A 121 -9.82 -11.43 -6.82
N THR A 122 -11.04 -10.88 -6.84
CA THR A 122 -11.29 -9.51 -7.29
C THR A 122 -10.60 -8.46 -6.41
N ASP A 123 -10.52 -8.68 -5.09
CA ASP A 123 -9.77 -7.82 -4.16
C ASP A 123 -8.27 -7.92 -4.45
N GLU A 124 -7.81 -9.14 -4.74
CA GLU A 124 -6.41 -9.45 -5.05
C GLU A 124 -5.98 -8.79 -6.37
N LEU A 125 -6.83 -8.80 -7.41
CA LEU A 125 -6.55 -8.17 -8.69
C LEU A 125 -6.48 -6.63 -8.60
N GLN A 126 -7.30 -6.00 -7.76
CA GLN A 126 -7.16 -4.56 -7.48
C GLN A 126 -5.79 -4.24 -6.88
N ILE A 127 -5.33 -5.09 -5.97
CA ILE A 127 -4.00 -4.91 -5.34
C ILE A 127 -2.90 -5.26 -6.33
N ALA A 128 -3.09 -6.29 -7.18
CA ALA A 128 -2.14 -6.65 -8.23
C ALA A 128 -1.88 -5.48 -9.20
N THR A 129 -2.86 -4.61 -9.45
CA THR A 129 -2.65 -3.37 -10.23
C THR A 129 -1.65 -2.41 -9.55
N ARG A 130 -1.59 -2.37 -8.21
CA ARG A 130 -0.58 -1.57 -7.49
C ARG A 130 0.81 -2.20 -7.61
N PHE A 131 0.89 -3.53 -7.55
CA PHE A 131 2.13 -4.24 -7.85
C PHE A 131 2.54 -4.04 -9.30
N GLU A 132 1.59 -4.11 -10.25
CA GLU A 132 1.86 -3.86 -11.66
C GLU A 132 2.48 -2.47 -11.87
N GLN A 133 1.94 -1.44 -11.23
CA GLN A 133 2.50 -0.10 -11.31
C GLN A 133 3.96 -0.06 -10.86
N ILE A 134 4.32 -0.73 -9.76
CA ILE A 134 5.70 -0.80 -9.28
C ILE A 134 6.58 -1.59 -10.27
N PHE A 135 6.16 -2.79 -10.65
CA PHE A 135 6.96 -3.68 -11.49
C PHE A 135 7.12 -3.15 -12.92
N HIS A 136 6.08 -2.51 -13.47
CA HIS A 136 6.13 -1.92 -14.80
C HIS A 136 6.87 -0.58 -14.80
N ASP A 137 6.44 0.37 -13.98
CA ASP A 137 6.89 1.76 -14.06
C ASP A 137 8.29 1.96 -13.44
N SER A 138 8.55 1.34 -12.28
CA SER A 138 9.82 1.48 -11.58
C SER A 138 10.85 0.42 -12.03
N PHE A 139 10.44 -0.85 -12.08
CA PHE A 139 11.41 -1.95 -12.28
C PHE A 139 11.53 -2.41 -13.73
N HIS A 140 10.68 -1.95 -14.64
CA HIS A 140 10.68 -2.35 -16.05
C HIS A 140 10.60 -3.86 -16.27
N ALA A 141 9.83 -4.57 -15.42
CA ALA A 141 9.69 -6.03 -15.46
C ALA A 141 8.85 -6.53 -16.64
N ASP A 142 8.28 -5.62 -17.45
CA ASP A 142 7.69 -5.92 -18.75
C ASP A 142 8.77 -6.27 -19.80
N THR A 143 9.99 -5.80 -19.61
CA THR A 143 11.12 -6.00 -20.54
C THR A 143 12.32 -6.71 -19.92
N LYS A 144 12.39 -6.79 -18.59
CA LYS A 144 13.51 -7.41 -17.84
C LYS A 144 13.08 -8.68 -17.15
N THR A 145 13.83 -9.75 -17.33
CA THR A 145 13.63 -10.98 -16.57
C THR A 145 13.86 -10.72 -15.07
N THR A 146 12.88 -11.06 -14.24
CA THR A 146 12.82 -10.65 -12.85
C THR A 146 12.60 -11.83 -11.92
N LEU A 147 13.49 -12.00 -10.93
CA LEU A 147 13.27 -12.93 -9.82
C LEU A 147 12.62 -12.18 -8.65
N ALA A 148 11.34 -12.44 -8.38
CA ALA A 148 10.63 -11.89 -7.25
C ALA A 148 10.76 -12.81 -6.02
N VAL A 149 11.52 -12.39 -5.02
CA VAL A 149 11.79 -13.13 -3.78
C VAL A 149 10.91 -12.57 -2.67
N VAL A 150 9.89 -13.31 -2.28
CA VAL A 150 8.92 -12.89 -1.25
C VAL A 150 9.49 -13.20 0.13
N CYS A 151 9.96 -12.16 0.80
CA CYS A 151 10.61 -12.19 2.12
C CYS A 151 9.65 -11.83 3.27
N PHE A 152 8.37 -11.63 3.01
CA PHE A 152 7.36 -11.49 4.05
C PHE A 152 7.06 -12.82 4.72
N ALA A 153 6.69 -12.80 6.01
CA ALA A 153 6.23 -14.00 6.69
C ALA A 153 5.05 -14.64 5.95
N LEU A 154 5.14 -15.94 5.74
CA LEU A 154 4.10 -16.75 5.11
C LEU A 154 3.04 -17.22 6.12
N GLY A 155 2.15 -18.10 5.70
CA GLY A 155 1.08 -18.65 6.52
C GLY A 155 -0.17 -17.77 6.47
N THR A 156 -0.78 -17.48 7.61
CA THR A 156 -2.03 -16.72 7.68
C THR A 156 -1.84 -15.20 7.52
N TRP A 157 -0.61 -14.70 7.52
CA TRP A 157 -0.31 -13.29 7.37
C TRP A 157 -0.62 -12.78 5.97
N VAL A 158 -1.29 -11.63 5.90
CA VAL A 158 -1.70 -11.05 4.62
C VAL A 158 -0.51 -10.74 3.69
N GLY A 159 0.63 -10.30 4.24
CA GLY A 159 1.75 -9.82 3.45
C GLY A 159 2.35 -10.86 2.51
N GLY A 160 2.69 -12.05 3.02
CA GLY A 160 3.40 -13.07 2.24
C GLY A 160 2.58 -13.67 1.11
N MET A 161 1.41 -14.20 1.43
CA MET A 161 0.54 -14.86 0.43
C MET A 161 -0.02 -13.88 -0.60
N PHE A 162 -0.46 -12.70 -0.15
CA PHE A 162 -1.00 -11.68 -1.05
C PHE A 162 0.05 -11.18 -2.05
N THR A 163 1.26 -10.89 -1.57
CA THR A 163 2.40 -10.51 -2.42
C THR A 163 2.72 -11.60 -3.43
N THR A 164 2.76 -12.85 -2.98
CA THR A 164 3.00 -14.00 -3.87
C THR A 164 1.98 -14.08 -4.99
N ASN A 165 0.69 -13.98 -4.65
CA ASN A 165 -0.39 -14.07 -5.60
C ASN A 165 -0.38 -12.90 -6.59
N CYS A 166 -0.18 -11.68 -6.11
CA CYS A 166 -0.08 -10.50 -6.98
C CYS A 166 1.07 -10.64 -8.00
N CYS A 167 2.27 -11.04 -7.57
CA CYS A 167 3.38 -11.29 -8.48
C CYS A 167 3.08 -12.42 -9.49
N ARG A 168 2.36 -13.46 -9.08
CA ARG A 168 1.93 -14.53 -10.00
C ARG A 168 0.87 -14.06 -10.99
N HIS A 169 -0.03 -13.15 -10.61
CA HIS A 169 -0.95 -12.53 -11.55
C HIS A 169 -0.23 -11.68 -12.60
N LEU A 170 0.83 -10.96 -12.22
CA LEU A 170 1.68 -10.25 -13.18
C LEU A 170 2.36 -11.21 -14.15
N ALA A 171 2.91 -12.32 -13.67
CA ALA A 171 3.49 -13.34 -14.53
C ALA A 171 2.44 -13.91 -15.52
N ALA A 172 1.21 -14.15 -15.06
CA ALA A 172 0.10 -14.60 -15.92
C ALA A 172 -0.33 -13.52 -16.93
N LYS A 173 -0.19 -12.23 -16.59
CA LYS A 173 -0.44 -11.09 -17.50
C LYS A 173 0.64 -10.93 -18.57
N GLY A 174 1.78 -11.62 -18.44
CA GLY A 174 2.85 -11.65 -19.45
C GLY A 174 4.15 -10.95 -19.03
N TYR A 175 4.26 -10.50 -17.78
CA TYR A 175 5.52 -9.99 -17.25
C TYR A 175 6.53 -11.13 -17.07
N ALA A 176 7.82 -10.88 -17.38
CA ALA A 176 8.89 -11.87 -17.25
C ALA A 176 9.30 -12.09 -15.78
N ILE A 177 8.34 -12.38 -14.91
CA ILE A 177 8.51 -12.52 -13.47
C ILE A 177 8.47 -14.00 -13.06
N THR A 178 9.49 -14.45 -12.34
CA THR A 178 9.52 -15.73 -11.62
C THR A 178 9.43 -15.47 -10.12
N VAL A 179 8.51 -16.16 -9.43
CA VAL A 179 8.26 -15.93 -8.00
C VAL A 179 8.81 -17.07 -7.17
N ILE A 180 9.53 -16.74 -6.10
CA ILE A 180 9.98 -17.69 -5.07
C ILE A 180 9.67 -17.14 -3.68
N THR A 181 9.29 -18.01 -2.75
CA THR A 181 8.68 -17.62 -1.47
C THR A 181 9.41 -18.22 -0.26
N PRO A 182 10.65 -17.78 0.03
CA PRO A 182 11.38 -18.25 1.23
C PRO A 182 10.74 -17.74 2.53
N GLY A 183 9.84 -16.75 2.46
CA GLY A 183 9.36 -16.09 3.65
C GLY A 183 10.46 -15.33 4.39
N ASN A 184 10.38 -15.25 5.71
CA ASN A 184 11.39 -14.59 6.55
C ASN A 184 12.58 -15.51 6.93
N ASN A 185 12.89 -16.50 6.11
CA ASN A 185 14.03 -17.38 6.28
C ASN A 185 15.29 -16.78 5.65
N LYS A 186 16.06 -16.00 6.41
CA LYS A 186 17.23 -15.27 5.94
C LYS A 186 18.30 -16.15 5.27
N PRO A 187 18.74 -17.30 5.84
CA PRO A 187 19.68 -18.19 5.15
C PRO A 187 19.17 -18.66 3.78
N GLU A 188 17.90 -18.96 3.67
CA GLU A 188 17.30 -19.41 2.41
C GLU A 188 17.22 -18.27 1.38
N ILE A 189 16.92 -17.05 1.81
CA ILE A 189 16.94 -15.86 0.93
C ILE A 189 18.34 -15.67 0.32
N LEU A 190 19.38 -15.71 1.17
CA LEU A 190 20.77 -15.55 0.72
C LEU A 190 21.16 -16.66 -0.27
N ARG A 191 20.81 -17.91 0.03
CA ARG A 191 21.05 -19.06 -0.87
C ARG A 191 20.36 -18.86 -2.23
N ILE A 192 19.08 -18.47 -2.21
CA ILE A 192 18.29 -18.23 -3.43
C ILE A 192 18.95 -17.17 -4.31
N VAL A 193 19.34 -16.04 -3.73
CA VAL A 193 19.99 -14.96 -4.51
C VAL A 193 21.30 -15.43 -5.11
N GLN A 194 22.13 -16.13 -4.36
CA GLN A 194 23.42 -16.64 -4.84
C GLN A 194 23.28 -17.70 -5.93
N GLU A 195 22.34 -18.64 -5.79
CA GLU A 195 22.19 -19.75 -6.73
C GLU A 195 21.37 -19.39 -7.97
N LEU A 196 20.37 -18.52 -7.82
CA LEU A 196 19.42 -18.23 -8.90
C LEU A 196 19.53 -16.81 -9.45
N GLY A 197 19.94 -15.83 -8.63
CA GLY A 197 19.88 -14.41 -8.99
C GLY A 197 20.62 -14.08 -10.29
N GLY A 198 21.76 -14.69 -10.55
CA GLY A 198 22.53 -14.48 -11.78
C GLY A 198 21.87 -15.00 -13.07
N ASN A 199 20.75 -15.70 -12.99
CA ASN A 199 19.96 -16.13 -14.15
C ASN A 199 18.90 -15.11 -14.58
N PHE A 200 18.76 -14.01 -13.85
CA PHE A 200 17.80 -12.93 -14.09
C PHE A 200 18.52 -11.60 -14.27
N GLU A 201 17.91 -10.70 -15.03
CA GLU A 201 18.45 -9.35 -15.21
C GLU A 201 18.29 -8.49 -13.95
N GLN A 202 17.38 -8.86 -13.05
CA GLN A 202 17.20 -8.20 -11.75
C GLN A 202 16.55 -9.12 -10.72
N VAL A 203 16.82 -8.85 -9.44
CA VAL A 203 16.20 -9.54 -8.31
C VAL A 203 15.41 -8.53 -7.48
N VAL A 204 14.13 -8.79 -7.24
CA VAL A 204 13.27 -7.97 -6.40
C VAL A 204 13.08 -8.66 -5.05
N LEU A 205 13.53 -8.04 -3.96
CA LEU A 205 13.26 -8.49 -2.61
C LEU A 205 12.00 -7.78 -2.08
N LEU A 206 10.98 -8.54 -1.69
CA LEU A 206 9.72 -8.00 -1.21
C LEU A 206 9.56 -8.32 0.27
N GLY A 207 9.60 -7.31 1.15
CA GLY A 207 9.61 -7.60 2.58
C GLY A 207 9.47 -6.37 3.49
N TYR A 208 9.59 -6.63 4.76
CA TYR A 208 9.59 -5.64 5.83
C TYR A 208 10.91 -4.86 5.84
N PRO A 209 10.92 -3.51 5.85
CA PRO A 209 12.14 -2.73 5.67
C PRO A 209 13.30 -3.11 6.61
N PRO A 210 13.12 -3.21 7.96
CA PRO A 210 14.20 -3.61 8.85
C PRO A 210 14.73 -5.02 8.56
N PHE A 211 13.86 -5.95 8.18
CA PHE A 211 14.27 -7.32 7.86
C PHE A 211 15.06 -7.38 6.54
N LEU A 212 14.63 -6.63 5.51
CA LEU A 212 15.39 -6.58 4.25
C LEU A 212 16.77 -5.97 4.45
N LYS A 213 16.88 -4.93 5.29
CA LYS A 213 18.18 -4.36 5.66
C LYS A 213 19.06 -5.42 6.34
N ASP A 214 18.51 -6.17 7.31
CA ASP A 214 19.24 -7.24 8.00
C ASP A 214 19.67 -8.37 7.04
N VAL A 215 18.85 -8.72 6.05
CA VAL A 215 19.23 -9.65 4.97
C VAL A 215 20.40 -9.11 4.15
N ILE A 216 20.34 -7.84 3.74
CA ILE A 216 21.39 -7.19 2.94
C ILE A 216 22.70 -7.13 3.74
N ASP A 217 22.66 -6.70 5.01
CA ASP A 217 23.83 -6.60 5.87
C ASP A 217 24.47 -7.96 6.12
N THR A 218 23.63 -8.97 6.37
CA THR A 218 24.12 -10.36 6.53
C THR A 218 24.76 -10.87 5.23
N GLY A 219 24.20 -10.52 4.06
CA GLY A 219 24.78 -10.87 2.78
C GLY A 219 26.15 -10.25 2.58
N ILE A 220 26.32 -8.97 2.92
CA ILE A 220 27.63 -8.28 2.87
C ILE A 220 28.63 -8.99 3.79
N ALA A 221 28.23 -9.33 5.03
CA ALA A 221 29.09 -10.08 5.95
C ALA A 221 29.48 -11.47 5.44
N ASN A 222 28.68 -12.05 4.55
CA ASN A 222 28.95 -13.32 3.85
C ASN A 222 29.58 -13.12 2.46
N ASN A 223 30.12 -11.95 2.16
CA ASN A 223 30.77 -11.59 0.90
C ASN A 223 29.84 -11.69 -0.34
N ILE A 224 28.55 -11.40 -0.19
CA ILE A 224 27.64 -11.26 -1.33
C ILE A 224 27.80 -9.86 -1.90
N GLU A 225 28.17 -9.79 -3.17
CA GLU A 225 28.23 -8.53 -3.93
C GLU A 225 26.85 -8.24 -4.53
N TRP A 226 26.01 -7.51 -3.79
CA TRP A 226 24.60 -7.26 -4.17
C TRP A 226 24.46 -6.53 -5.52
N GLY A 227 25.41 -5.66 -5.88
CA GLY A 227 25.36 -4.89 -7.12
C GLY A 227 25.28 -5.74 -8.40
N GLN A 228 25.81 -6.97 -8.38
CA GLN A 228 25.78 -7.88 -9.52
C GLN A 228 24.37 -8.43 -9.84
N TYR A 229 23.42 -8.33 -8.88
CA TYR A 229 22.07 -8.87 -9.03
C TYR A 229 21.03 -7.81 -9.37
N HIS A 230 21.45 -6.55 -9.53
CA HIS A 230 20.54 -5.42 -9.79
C HIS A 230 19.32 -5.43 -8.86
N ILE A 231 19.61 -5.40 -7.55
CA ILE A 231 18.58 -5.54 -6.51
C ILE A 231 17.57 -4.39 -6.56
N LYS A 232 16.30 -4.74 -6.50
CA LYS A 232 15.15 -3.84 -6.30
C LYS A 232 14.43 -4.21 -5.01
N LEU A 233 13.79 -3.23 -4.37
CA LEU A 233 13.10 -3.45 -3.10
C LEU A 233 11.64 -3.00 -3.16
N VAL A 234 10.73 -3.90 -2.78
CA VAL A 234 9.33 -3.58 -2.47
C VAL A 234 9.12 -3.76 -0.98
N MET A 235 8.73 -2.69 -0.32
CA MET A 235 8.64 -2.64 1.14
C MET A 235 7.23 -2.34 1.62
N ALA A 236 6.86 -2.89 2.77
CA ALA A 236 5.60 -2.59 3.44
C ALA A 236 5.70 -2.83 4.94
N GLY A 237 4.81 -2.21 5.70
CA GLY A 237 4.59 -2.50 7.13
C GLY A 237 5.30 -1.56 8.09
N GLU A 238 6.31 -0.82 7.67
CA GLU A 238 7.00 0.21 8.46
C GLU A 238 7.38 1.40 7.61
N VAL A 239 7.55 2.54 8.29
CA VAL A 239 8.09 3.76 7.71
C VAL A 239 9.61 3.75 7.77
N PHE A 240 10.27 4.50 6.90
CA PHE A 240 11.72 4.72 6.91
C PHE A 240 12.05 6.11 6.36
N SER A 241 13.24 6.61 6.71
CA SER A 241 13.73 7.92 6.25
C SER A 241 14.39 7.83 4.86
N GLU A 242 14.65 8.98 4.23
CA GLU A 242 15.43 9.02 2.99
C GLU A 242 16.91 8.71 3.25
N GLU A 243 17.42 8.98 4.45
CA GLU A 243 18.76 8.55 4.89
C GLU A 243 18.87 7.03 4.91
N TRP A 244 17.84 6.35 5.42
CA TRP A 244 17.77 4.88 5.37
C TRP A 244 17.74 4.37 3.93
N ARG A 245 16.94 4.99 3.05
CA ARG A 245 16.90 4.64 1.62
C ARG A 245 18.27 4.79 0.98
N ASN A 246 18.96 5.91 1.23
CA ASN A 246 20.30 6.16 0.70
C ASN A 246 21.32 5.15 1.23
N LEU A 247 21.27 4.78 2.51
CA LEU A 247 22.12 3.76 3.09
C LEU A 247 21.94 2.41 2.42
N VAL A 248 20.69 1.97 2.25
CA VAL A 248 20.39 0.68 1.62
C VAL A 248 20.75 0.71 0.13
N ALA A 249 20.48 1.82 -0.57
CA ALA A 249 20.87 2.03 -1.95
C ALA A 249 22.40 1.84 -2.13
N GLN A 250 23.20 2.46 -1.27
CA GLN A 250 24.65 2.29 -1.30
C GLN A 250 25.07 0.82 -1.11
N ARG A 251 24.42 0.09 -0.21
CA ARG A 251 24.74 -1.31 0.11
C ARG A 251 24.41 -2.27 -1.03
N ILE A 252 23.36 -2.00 -1.78
CA ILE A 252 22.96 -2.83 -2.94
C ILE A 252 23.56 -2.34 -4.26
N GLY A 253 24.34 -1.23 -4.25
CA GLY A 253 24.91 -0.65 -5.45
C GLY A 253 23.88 0.03 -6.37
N SER A 254 22.79 0.55 -5.81
CA SER A 254 21.75 1.27 -6.56
C SER A 254 22.21 2.68 -6.90
N GLU A 255 22.14 3.05 -8.17
CA GLU A 255 22.42 4.40 -8.67
C GLU A 255 21.13 5.23 -8.82
N ASN A 256 19.97 4.57 -8.90
CA ASN A 256 18.68 5.22 -9.11
C ASN A 256 17.64 4.81 -8.06
N PRO A 257 17.67 5.40 -6.85
CA PRO A 257 16.72 5.05 -5.80
C PRO A 257 15.25 5.33 -6.15
N CYS A 258 14.94 6.17 -7.13
CA CYS A 258 13.56 6.41 -7.56
C CYS A 258 12.96 5.19 -8.29
N ASP A 259 13.81 4.41 -9.00
CA ASP A 259 13.36 3.21 -9.73
C ASP A 259 13.72 1.89 -9.02
N ASP A 260 14.58 1.94 -7.99
CA ASP A 260 15.06 0.71 -7.34
C ASP A 260 14.30 0.39 -6.06
N PHE A 261 13.47 1.32 -5.59
CA PHE A 261 12.71 1.20 -4.35
C PHE A 261 11.24 1.51 -4.59
N ALA A 262 10.37 0.83 -3.86
CA ALA A 262 8.98 1.22 -3.70
C ALA A 262 8.46 0.79 -2.33
N SER A 263 7.74 1.67 -1.65
CA SER A 263 7.01 1.32 -0.44
C SER A 263 5.52 1.25 -0.73
N MET A 264 4.83 0.33 -0.05
CA MET A 264 3.39 0.19 -0.12
C MET A 264 2.77 0.61 1.21
N TYR A 265 1.81 1.52 1.15
CA TYR A 265 0.93 1.83 2.26
C TYR A 265 -0.25 0.87 2.24
N GLY A 266 -0.43 0.14 3.30
CA GLY A 266 -1.51 -0.83 3.40
C GLY A 266 -1.69 -1.39 4.81
N THR A 267 -2.80 -2.07 5.00
CA THR A 267 -3.17 -2.70 6.26
C THR A 267 -3.77 -4.07 6.02
N ALA A 268 -3.78 -4.93 7.04
CA ALA A 268 -4.49 -6.20 6.95
C ALA A 268 -5.99 -6.02 6.69
N ASP A 269 -6.56 -4.90 7.15
CA ASP A 269 -7.98 -4.58 7.04
C ASP A 269 -8.37 -4.23 5.59
N ALA A 270 -7.54 -3.40 4.94
CA ALA A 270 -7.82 -2.82 3.62
C ALA A 270 -7.05 -3.45 2.46
N GLY A 271 -5.98 -4.16 2.74
CA GLY A 271 -4.97 -4.51 1.72
C GLY A 271 -4.09 -3.30 1.40
N VAL A 272 -3.60 -3.19 0.17
CA VAL A 272 -2.79 -2.05 -0.28
C VAL A 272 -3.71 -0.87 -0.58
N LEU A 273 -3.41 0.27 0.02
CA LEU A 273 -4.14 1.52 -0.08
C LEU A 273 -3.47 2.49 -1.07
N GLY A 274 -2.15 2.42 -1.18
CA GLY A 274 -1.34 3.22 -2.10
C GLY A 274 0.08 2.69 -2.18
N ASN A 275 0.85 3.17 -3.14
CA ASN A 275 2.25 2.79 -3.33
C ASN A 275 3.13 3.99 -3.70
N GLU A 276 4.39 3.94 -3.31
CA GLU A 276 5.38 4.85 -3.86
C GLU A 276 5.52 4.62 -5.37
N THR A 277 5.72 5.71 -6.08
CA THR A 277 6.05 5.77 -7.50
C THR A 277 7.35 6.54 -7.66
N PRO A 278 8.04 6.47 -8.81
CA PRO A 278 9.21 7.32 -9.06
C PRO A 278 8.93 8.79 -8.74
N LEU A 279 7.73 9.27 -9.09
CA LEU A 279 7.30 10.64 -8.80
C LEU A 279 7.22 10.94 -7.29
N SER A 280 6.54 10.10 -6.52
CA SER A 280 6.39 10.32 -5.08
C SER A 280 7.72 10.22 -4.34
N ILE A 281 8.61 9.32 -4.77
CA ILE A 281 9.97 9.19 -4.21
C ILE A 281 10.80 10.44 -4.54
N CYS A 282 10.80 10.89 -5.79
CA CYS A 282 11.51 12.10 -6.23
C CYS A 282 11.07 13.31 -5.40
N ILE A 283 9.76 13.52 -5.23
CA ILE A 283 9.19 14.58 -4.40
C ILE A 283 9.64 14.43 -2.95
N ARG A 284 9.53 13.24 -2.36
CA ARG A 284 9.89 13.00 -0.97
C ARG A 284 11.39 13.25 -0.72
N ARG A 285 12.25 12.88 -1.67
CA ARG A 285 13.70 13.17 -1.61
C ARG A 285 14.01 14.66 -1.67
N PHE A 286 13.32 15.43 -2.52
CA PHE A 286 13.43 16.89 -2.53
C PHE A 286 13.00 17.50 -1.18
N LEU A 287 11.88 17.07 -0.63
CA LEU A 287 11.38 17.56 0.67
C LEU A 287 12.30 17.16 1.84
N ALA A 288 13.00 16.03 1.76
CA ALA A 288 13.97 15.62 2.77
C ALA A 288 15.17 16.58 2.88
N VAL A 289 15.61 17.15 1.76
CA VAL A 289 16.71 18.13 1.72
C VAL A 289 16.24 19.58 1.79
N THR A 290 14.92 19.80 1.80
CA THR A 290 14.29 21.12 1.88
C THR A 290 13.25 21.16 3.02
N PRO A 291 13.71 21.13 4.31
CA PRO A 291 12.79 20.99 5.46
C PRO A 291 11.76 22.12 5.57
N GLN A 292 12.08 23.32 5.05
CA GLN A 292 11.15 24.46 5.04
C GLN A 292 9.96 24.19 4.12
N ALA A 293 10.20 23.59 2.94
CA ALA A 293 9.15 23.18 2.03
C ALA A 293 8.30 22.04 2.65
N ALA A 294 8.95 21.05 3.25
CA ALA A 294 8.24 19.97 3.95
C ALA A 294 7.31 20.50 5.04
N LYS A 295 7.81 21.43 5.87
CA LYS A 295 7.01 22.07 6.93
C LYS A 295 5.86 22.91 6.36
N ALA A 296 6.09 23.64 5.27
CA ALA A 296 5.05 24.44 4.63
C ALA A 296 3.94 23.56 4.04
N LEU A 297 4.32 22.41 3.44
CA LEU A 297 3.36 21.48 2.81
C LEU A 297 2.55 20.69 3.84
N PHE A 298 3.21 20.15 4.85
CA PHE A 298 2.60 19.19 5.78
C PHE A 298 2.21 19.77 7.14
N GLY A 299 2.62 21.04 7.43
CA GLY A 299 2.37 21.67 8.73
C GLY A 299 3.30 21.20 9.85
N GLU A 300 4.12 20.19 9.61
CA GLU A 300 5.02 19.55 10.58
C GLU A 300 6.45 19.47 10.04
N SER A 301 7.42 19.34 10.95
CA SER A 301 8.83 19.14 10.59
C SER A 301 9.17 17.69 10.23
N ARG A 302 8.29 16.73 10.58
CA ARG A 302 8.46 15.34 10.19
C ARG A 302 8.14 15.16 8.71
N LEU A 303 8.94 14.34 8.04
CA LEU A 303 8.65 13.95 6.67
C LEU A 303 7.77 12.68 6.67
N PRO A 304 6.53 12.75 6.16
CA PRO A 304 5.64 11.60 6.12
C PRO A 304 6.03 10.60 5.03
N THR A 305 5.50 9.39 5.12
CA THR A 305 5.39 8.52 3.94
C THR A 305 4.49 9.20 2.92
N LEU A 306 4.93 9.24 1.66
CA LEU A 306 4.21 9.87 0.55
C LEU A 306 3.98 8.85 -0.56
N VAL A 307 2.74 8.49 -0.81
CA VAL A 307 2.37 7.52 -1.86
C VAL A 307 1.30 8.08 -2.77
N GLN A 308 1.23 7.53 -3.98
CA GLN A 308 0.08 7.75 -4.86
C GLN A 308 -0.95 6.65 -4.66
N TYR A 309 -2.22 6.96 -4.86
CA TYR A 309 -3.31 6.00 -4.75
C TYR A 309 -4.30 6.13 -5.90
N ASP A 310 -5.04 5.07 -6.14
CA ASP A 310 -6.08 5.03 -7.15
C ASP A 310 -7.45 5.35 -6.50
N PRO A 311 -8.06 6.49 -6.82
CA PRO A 311 -9.30 6.94 -6.19
C PRO A 311 -10.51 6.05 -6.52
N CYS A 312 -10.46 5.26 -7.61
CA CYS A 312 -11.50 4.29 -7.93
C CYS A 312 -11.42 3.02 -7.07
N SER A 313 -10.23 2.65 -6.63
CA SER A 313 -10.04 1.47 -5.79
C SER A 313 -10.25 1.75 -4.31
N ARG A 314 -9.96 2.98 -3.86
CA ARG A 314 -10.08 3.42 -2.47
C ARG A 314 -10.52 4.88 -2.41
N PHE A 315 -11.66 5.13 -1.77
CA PHE A 315 -12.11 6.48 -1.50
C PHE A 315 -11.56 6.93 -0.14
N PHE A 316 -10.76 7.98 -0.15
CA PHE A 316 -10.18 8.57 1.05
C PHE A 316 -10.90 9.85 1.46
N GLU A 317 -10.98 10.06 2.77
CA GLU A 317 -11.38 11.29 3.43
C GLU A 317 -10.39 11.65 4.52
N VAL A 318 -10.37 12.93 4.91
CA VAL A 318 -9.62 13.41 6.08
C VAL A 318 -10.61 14.04 7.05
N GLU A 319 -10.59 13.59 8.29
CA GLU A 319 -11.43 14.15 9.36
C GLU A 319 -10.60 14.26 10.63
N ASP A 320 -10.50 15.49 11.15
CA ASP A 320 -9.67 15.82 12.33
C ASP A 320 -8.20 15.37 12.19
N GLY A 321 -7.64 15.49 10.99
CA GLY A 321 -6.26 15.06 10.69
C GLY A 321 -6.05 13.55 10.60
N ASN A 322 -7.11 12.75 10.70
CA ASN A 322 -7.07 11.31 10.54
C ASN A 322 -7.59 10.88 9.17
N LEU A 323 -6.94 9.90 8.58
CA LEU A 323 -7.35 9.29 7.33
C LEU A 323 -8.52 8.32 7.57
N LEU A 324 -9.55 8.48 6.77
CA LEU A 324 -10.63 7.52 6.63
C LEU A 324 -10.58 6.94 5.22
N PHE A 325 -10.94 5.68 5.09
CA PHE A 325 -11.10 5.10 3.75
C PHE A 325 -12.40 4.30 3.62
N SER A 326 -12.91 4.27 2.41
CA SER A 326 -13.99 3.37 2.01
C SER A 326 -13.50 2.48 0.88
N GLY A 327 -13.83 1.19 0.94
CA GLY A 327 -13.39 0.22 -0.06
C GLY A 327 -14.17 -1.09 0.03
N ASN A 328 -14.32 -1.71 -1.14
CA ASN A 328 -14.98 -2.99 -1.26
C ASN A 328 -13.95 -4.11 -1.15
N ASN A 329 -13.99 -4.85 -0.06
CA ASN A 329 -13.17 -6.03 0.19
C ASN A 329 -14.08 -7.15 0.70
N GLY A 330 -13.51 -8.30 1.04
CA GLY A 330 -14.28 -9.39 1.66
C GLY A 330 -15.05 -9.00 2.92
N VAL A 331 -14.56 -8.00 3.66
CA VAL A 331 -15.31 -7.18 4.63
C VAL A 331 -15.37 -5.77 4.06
N PRO A 332 -16.49 -5.34 3.45
CA PRO A 332 -16.61 -3.98 2.93
C PRO A 332 -16.57 -2.96 4.06
N LEU A 333 -15.86 -1.88 3.85
CA LEU A 333 -15.64 -0.83 4.84
C LEU A 333 -16.09 0.53 4.31
N ILE A 334 -16.88 1.24 5.09
CA ILE A 334 -17.37 2.59 4.80
C ILE A 334 -16.85 3.54 5.88
N ARG A 335 -16.14 4.60 5.49
CA ARG A 335 -15.54 5.58 6.38
C ARG A 335 -14.76 4.94 7.55
N TYR A 336 -13.92 3.98 7.21
CA TYR A 336 -13.16 3.21 8.20
C TYR A 336 -11.92 3.97 8.65
N SER A 337 -11.77 4.13 9.95
CA SER A 337 -10.61 4.75 10.58
C SER A 337 -9.70 3.70 11.21
N ILE A 338 -8.44 3.72 10.81
CA ILE A 338 -7.36 2.96 11.46
C ILE A 338 -6.48 3.84 12.34
N LEU A 339 -6.88 5.10 12.54
CA LEU A 339 -6.19 6.11 13.33
C LEU A 339 -4.83 6.54 12.73
N ASP A 340 -4.66 6.40 11.43
CA ASP A 340 -3.51 6.95 10.73
C ASP A 340 -3.70 8.46 10.56
N GLN A 341 -2.71 9.24 11.01
CA GLN A 341 -2.65 10.68 10.80
C GLN A 341 -2.05 10.98 9.43
N GLY A 342 -2.64 11.94 8.72
CA GLY A 342 -2.18 12.30 7.40
C GLY A 342 -3.15 13.18 6.64
N GLY A 343 -2.97 13.24 5.33
CA GLY A 343 -3.83 14.04 4.47
C GLY A 343 -3.73 13.65 3.00
N LEU A 344 -4.46 14.38 2.19
CA LEU A 344 -4.58 14.17 0.74
C LEU A 344 -4.11 15.41 0.01
N ILE A 345 -3.43 15.23 -1.10
CA ILE A 345 -3.00 16.31 -1.99
C ILE A 345 -3.28 15.85 -3.42
N THR A 346 -3.99 16.67 -4.20
CA THR A 346 -4.19 16.35 -5.62
C THR A 346 -2.87 16.47 -6.39
N TYR A 347 -2.77 15.81 -7.54
CA TYR A 347 -1.62 15.91 -8.42
C TYR A 347 -1.29 17.37 -8.77
N ALA A 348 -2.31 18.15 -9.16
CA ALA A 348 -2.14 19.54 -9.53
C ALA A 348 -1.64 20.41 -8.37
N GLN A 349 -2.23 20.28 -7.18
CA GLN A 349 -1.81 21.01 -5.98
C GLN A 349 -0.35 20.70 -5.59
N MET A 350 0.06 19.45 -5.72
CA MET A 350 1.44 19.05 -5.44
C MET A 350 2.42 19.73 -6.39
N LEU A 351 2.15 19.70 -7.70
CA LEU A 351 3.05 20.31 -8.68
C LEU A 351 3.08 21.85 -8.56
N GLU A 352 1.94 22.49 -8.30
CA GLU A 352 1.85 23.92 -8.05
C GLU A 352 2.69 24.33 -6.85
N PHE A 353 2.53 23.62 -5.72
CA PHE A 353 3.33 23.83 -4.53
C PHE A 353 4.83 23.69 -4.80
N LEU A 354 5.25 22.63 -5.47
CA LEU A 354 6.68 22.39 -5.76
C LEU A 354 7.27 23.46 -6.69
N ALA A 355 6.48 23.97 -7.64
CA ALA A 355 6.91 25.04 -8.52
C ALA A 355 7.19 26.36 -7.76
N GLU A 356 6.43 26.67 -6.70
CA GLU A 356 6.69 27.81 -5.82
C GLU A 356 8.06 27.68 -5.11
N TRP A 357 8.54 26.46 -4.88
CA TRP A 357 9.85 26.16 -4.32
C TRP A 357 10.94 25.96 -5.37
N GLY A 358 10.65 26.25 -6.64
CA GLY A 358 11.60 26.14 -7.75
C GLY A 358 11.96 24.70 -8.14
N PHE A 359 11.12 23.73 -7.79
CA PHE A 359 11.34 22.32 -8.10
C PHE A 359 10.30 21.78 -9.07
N ASN A 360 10.77 21.12 -10.13
CA ASN A 360 9.91 20.45 -11.11
C ASN A 360 10.26 18.95 -11.17
N PRO A 361 9.50 18.08 -10.48
CA PRO A 361 9.80 16.64 -10.46
C PRO A 361 9.64 15.98 -11.84
N ILE A 362 8.86 16.56 -12.74
CA ILE A 362 8.67 16.02 -14.10
C ILE A 362 9.94 16.17 -14.92
N THR A 363 10.65 17.29 -14.76
CA THR A 363 11.93 17.51 -15.43
C THR A 363 13.03 16.58 -14.85
N GLU A 364 13.03 16.37 -13.53
CA GLU A 364 13.97 15.44 -12.88
C GLU A 364 13.75 13.98 -13.35
N LEU A 365 12.53 13.65 -13.74
CA LEU A 365 12.10 12.31 -14.13
C LEU A 365 11.82 12.17 -15.63
N GLU A 366 12.36 13.06 -16.48
CA GLU A 366 12.04 13.06 -17.92
C GLU A 366 12.33 11.74 -18.66
N ASN A 367 13.27 10.95 -18.14
CA ASN A 367 13.64 9.64 -18.68
C ASN A 367 12.97 8.46 -17.95
N HIS A 368 12.09 8.74 -16.98
CA HIS A 368 11.38 7.71 -16.22
C HIS A 368 10.01 7.41 -16.82
N ARG A 369 9.54 6.18 -16.60
CA ARG A 369 8.21 5.76 -16.99
C ARG A 369 7.18 6.08 -15.88
N GLY A 370 5.90 6.00 -16.23
CA GLY A 370 4.83 5.88 -15.25
C GLY A 370 4.56 7.13 -14.42
N ILE A 371 4.74 8.32 -14.98
CA ILE A 371 4.30 9.55 -14.33
C ILE A 371 2.79 9.70 -14.53
N HIS A 372 2.01 9.14 -13.61
CA HIS A 372 0.56 9.21 -13.65
C HIS A 372 0.04 10.37 -12.81
N GLN A 373 -1.06 10.99 -13.26
CA GLN A 373 -1.70 12.13 -12.57
C GLN A 373 -2.54 11.70 -11.37
N LEU A 374 -2.15 10.63 -10.68
CA LEU A 374 -2.82 10.13 -9.50
C LEU A 374 -2.62 11.07 -8.30
N PRO A 375 -3.63 11.19 -7.43
CA PRO A 375 -3.51 11.95 -6.19
C PRO A 375 -2.54 11.28 -5.20
N PHE A 376 -2.11 12.08 -4.24
CA PHE A 376 -1.20 11.66 -3.16
C PHE A 376 -1.96 11.52 -1.85
N VAL A 377 -1.57 10.52 -1.07
CA VAL A 377 -1.85 10.43 0.35
C VAL A 377 -0.53 10.43 1.12
N TYR A 378 -0.47 11.24 2.19
CA TYR A 378 0.69 11.27 3.06
C TYR A 378 0.31 10.80 4.47
N ILE A 379 1.22 10.06 5.12
CA ILE A 379 0.94 9.36 6.37
C ILE A 379 2.08 9.60 7.36
N PHE A 380 1.75 10.12 8.54
CA PHE A 380 2.69 10.32 9.65
C PHE A 380 2.81 9.12 10.60
N GLY A 381 1.95 8.10 10.44
CA GLY A 381 1.82 6.98 11.34
C GLY A 381 0.56 7.07 12.20
N ARG A 382 0.45 6.18 13.20
CA ARG A 382 -0.74 6.06 14.04
C ARG A 382 -0.70 7.00 15.22
N SER A 383 -1.80 7.72 15.46
CA SER A 383 -1.95 8.69 16.56
C SER A 383 -1.78 8.07 17.96
N ASN A 384 -2.11 6.80 18.13
CA ASN A 384 -2.08 6.10 19.43
C ASN A 384 -0.71 5.51 19.83
N PHE A 385 0.32 5.67 19.00
CA PHE A 385 1.70 5.26 19.31
C PHE A 385 2.60 6.42 19.76
N THR A 386 2.00 7.56 20.07
CA THR A 386 2.72 8.75 20.52
C THR A 386 2.94 8.70 22.03
N VAL A 387 4.16 8.95 22.48
CA VAL A 387 4.50 9.16 23.89
C VAL A 387 4.62 10.64 24.14
N SER A 388 3.77 11.19 24.99
CA SER A 388 3.88 12.58 25.42
C SER A 388 4.76 12.69 26.65
N TYR A 389 5.81 13.52 26.57
CA TYR A 389 6.73 13.77 27.67
C TYR A 389 6.95 15.28 27.83
N PHE A 390 6.55 15.84 28.97
CA PHE A 390 6.60 17.28 29.28
C PHE A 390 6.02 18.19 28.17
N GLY A 391 4.92 17.76 27.52
CA GLY A 391 4.26 18.52 26.46
C GLY A 391 4.88 18.35 25.06
N ALA A 392 5.95 17.59 24.95
CA ALA A 392 6.48 17.15 23.65
C ALA A 392 5.95 15.77 23.27
N ASN A 393 5.45 15.64 22.07
CA ASN A 393 5.04 14.34 21.53
C ASN A 393 6.24 13.65 20.88
N ILE A 394 6.55 12.45 21.35
CA ILE A 394 7.58 11.58 20.79
C ILE A 394 6.86 10.49 20.01
N TYR A 395 7.11 10.45 18.73
CA TYR A 395 6.56 9.47 17.81
C TYR A 395 7.60 8.37 17.55
N PRO A 396 7.18 7.15 17.21
CA PRO A 396 8.11 6.07 16.83
C PRO A 396 9.12 6.51 15.76
N GLU A 397 8.66 7.30 14.79
CA GLU A 397 9.47 7.82 13.68
C GLU A 397 10.61 8.74 14.16
N ASN A 398 10.40 9.50 15.25
CA ASN A 398 11.47 10.32 15.84
C ASN A 398 12.62 9.45 16.37
N VAL A 399 12.29 8.30 16.95
CA VAL A 399 13.28 7.33 17.44
C VAL A 399 13.96 6.65 16.26
N THR A 400 13.19 6.22 15.26
CA THR A 400 13.70 5.56 14.05
C THR A 400 14.70 6.45 13.31
N VAL A 401 14.35 7.72 13.04
CA VAL A 401 15.26 8.69 12.41
C VAL A 401 16.54 8.88 13.23
N GLY A 402 16.43 8.91 14.56
CA GLY A 402 17.60 8.97 15.45
C GLY A 402 18.52 7.76 15.31
N LEU A 403 17.95 6.56 15.26
CA LEU A 403 18.69 5.29 15.10
C LEU A 403 19.27 5.13 13.68
N GLU A 404 18.73 5.82 12.69
CA GLU A 404 19.20 5.79 11.30
C GLU A 404 20.36 6.77 11.04
N GLN A 405 20.79 7.58 12.02
CA GLN A 405 21.91 8.49 11.85
C GLN A 405 23.24 7.73 11.61
N PRO A 406 24.13 8.26 10.75
CA PRO A 406 25.38 7.58 10.38
C PRO A 406 26.25 7.16 11.59
N ILE A 407 26.25 7.95 12.64
CA ILE A 407 27.07 7.71 13.85
C ILE A 407 26.56 6.52 14.71
N ILE A 408 25.34 6.07 14.49
CA ILE A 408 24.71 4.98 15.29
C ILE A 408 24.65 3.68 14.47
N ARG A 409 25.10 3.72 13.23
CA ARG A 409 24.93 2.63 12.23
C ARG A 409 25.98 1.53 12.32
N GLU A 410 26.96 1.59 13.21
CA GLU A 410 28.01 0.59 13.39
C GLU A 410 27.54 -0.67 14.14
#